data_9679b6f306be62e1053872e23ad5e47f
#
_entry.id   9679b6f306be62e1053872e23ad5e47f
#
_cell.length_a   1.000
_cell.length_b   1.000
_cell.length_c   1.000
_cell.angle_alpha   90.00
_cell.angle_beta   90.00
_cell.angle_gamma   90.00
#
_symmetry.space_group_name_H-M   'P 1'
#
loop_
_entity.id
_entity.type
_entity.pdbx_description
1 polymer ?
#
loop_
_entity_poly.entity_id
_entity_poly.type
_entity_poly.pdbx_seq_one_letter_code
_entity_poly.pdbx_strand_id
1 'polypeptide(L)'
;MIAFNKAVRTAVMNYLSGNPHRPKGVRCTSKGLPVCLGPLLKHIVLQDLDFIQILTTVLFSTRALVTKARPDLTPITSPLKKGSVVPEVKYGIYFXKQLGYNPLFELSRKLRFTHFHFSTKSGPNGHALSSXXSDLQSLSLELREAISVMGGAKLRNFISTALTHATVLDGFFKRTPGITRKLAFFPDKEGKTRVIALGDYFSQTVLRRLHFYLFDVLRKIPQDCTFDQGKFKELIKDWKVFYSVDLSSATDRFPIQIISGVLRAHFPAKYVDAWERIMVKEPFRFSGKSVLYSVGNPMGLYSSXSSFTLAHHYLFFEIARELGRPXRTLPYALLGDDVLIGDDEVGKRYMSMVKSLGIEVSELKTH
;
A
#
# COMPACT_ATOMS: atom_id res chain seq x y z
N MET A 1 -19.99 -20.89 -5.04
CA MET A 1 -18.60 -21.11 -4.61
C MET A 1 -17.62 -20.11 -5.22
N ILE A 2 -17.67 -19.87 -6.52
CA ILE A 2 -16.74 -18.93 -7.18
C ILE A 2 -16.87 -17.53 -6.59
N ALA A 3 -18.12 -17.05 -6.43
CA ALA A 3 -18.33 -15.71 -5.88
C ALA A 3 -17.82 -15.59 -4.44
N PHE A 4 -18.03 -16.65 -3.64
CA PHE A 4 -17.55 -16.66 -2.26
C PHE A 4 -16.02 -16.62 -2.21
N ASN A 5 -15.36 -17.46 -3.03
CA ASN A 5 -13.91 -17.47 -3.07
C ASN A 5 -13.35 -16.13 -3.52
N LYS A 6 -14.03 -15.49 -4.46
CA LYS A 6 -13.63 -14.17 -4.93
C LYS A 6 -13.72 -13.14 -3.79
N ALA A 7 -14.79 -13.20 -3.02
CA ALA A 7 -14.95 -12.27 -1.90
C ALA A 7 -13.90 -12.53 -0.81
N VAL A 8 -13.57 -13.80 -0.55
CA VAL A 8 -12.52 -14.14 0.41
C VAL A 8 -11.18 -13.59 -0.06
N ARG A 9 -10.85 -13.80 -1.35
CA ARG A 9 -9.61 -13.27 -1.90
C ARG A 9 -9.55 -11.75 -1.75
N THR A 10 -10.64 -11.09 -2.12
CA THR A 10 -10.71 -9.63 -2.04
C THR A 10 -10.48 -9.16 -0.61
N ALA A 11 -11.09 -9.83 0.37
CA ALA A 11 -10.93 -9.46 1.78
C ALA A 11 -9.47 -9.62 2.22
N VAL A 12 -8.82 -10.73 1.85
CA VAL A 12 -7.43 -10.95 2.21
C VAL A 12 -6.53 -9.90 1.55
N MET A 13 -6.76 -9.64 0.26
CA MET A 13 -5.94 -8.66 -0.45
C MET A 13 -6.16 -7.26 0.10
N ASN A 14 -7.40 -6.90 0.45
CA ASN A 14 -7.67 -5.61 1.08
C ASN A 14 -6.92 -5.49 2.41
N TYR A 15 -6.95 -6.55 3.19
CA TYR A 15 -6.21 -6.55 4.46
C TYR A 15 -4.72 -6.34 4.23
N LEU A 16 -4.15 -7.10 3.29
CA LEU A 16 -2.70 -7.03 3.02
C LEU A 16 -2.29 -5.69 2.43
N SER A 17 -3.16 -5.06 1.66
CA SER A 17 -2.87 -3.74 1.06
C SER A 17 -3.24 -2.58 1.97
N GLY A 18 -3.86 -2.86 3.12
CA GLY A 18 -4.29 -1.83 4.04
C GLY A 18 -5.59 -1.16 3.67
N ASN A 19 -6.34 -1.74 2.76
CA ASN A 19 -7.65 -1.22 2.37
C ASN A 19 -8.69 -1.76 3.34
N PRO A 20 -9.42 -0.91 4.09
CA PRO A 20 -10.38 -1.40 5.09
C PRO A 20 -11.71 -1.88 4.50
N HIS A 21 -11.89 -1.78 3.20
CA HIS A 21 -13.15 -2.19 2.57
C HIS A 21 -13.39 -3.69 2.77
N ARG A 22 -14.62 -4.05 3.12
CA ARG A 22 -15.02 -5.42 3.34
C ARG A 22 -16.01 -5.87 2.28
N PRO A 23 -15.67 -6.88 1.48
CA PRO A 23 -16.59 -7.34 0.44
C PRO A 23 -17.85 -7.92 1.02
N LYS A 24 -18.96 -7.78 0.29
CA LYS A 24 -20.22 -8.39 0.68
C LYS A 24 -20.14 -9.91 0.55
N GLY A 25 -20.86 -10.61 1.40
CA GLY A 25 -20.95 -12.06 1.33
C GLY A 25 -19.90 -12.80 2.11
N VAL A 26 -19.01 -12.09 2.80
CA VAL A 26 -17.98 -12.71 3.63
C VAL A 26 -17.99 -12.05 5.00
N ARG A 27 -18.12 -12.85 6.05
CA ARG A 27 -17.99 -12.34 7.41
C ARG A 27 -16.51 -12.10 7.70
N CYS A 28 -16.20 -10.92 8.21
CA CYS A 28 -14.83 -10.54 8.51
C CYS A 28 -14.65 -10.24 9.99
N THR A 29 -13.43 -10.42 10.47
CA THR A 29 -13.05 -10.00 11.81
C THR A 29 -13.03 -8.47 11.88
N SER A 30 -12.85 -7.93 13.08
CA SER A 30 -12.75 -6.48 13.24
C SER A 30 -11.61 -5.88 12.42
N LYS A 31 -10.60 -6.67 12.12
CA LYS A 31 -9.47 -6.22 11.31
C LYS A 31 -9.68 -6.41 9.81
N GLY A 32 -10.81 -6.98 9.41
CA GLY A 32 -11.14 -7.13 8.00
C GLY A 32 -10.78 -8.46 7.36
N LEU A 33 -10.33 -9.43 8.15
CA LEU A 33 -9.99 -10.75 7.60
C LEU A 33 -11.19 -11.68 7.61
N PRO A 34 -11.35 -12.51 6.57
CA PRO A 34 -12.51 -13.42 6.52
C PRO A 34 -12.50 -14.42 7.67
N VAL A 35 -13.64 -14.50 8.36
CA VAL A 35 -13.82 -15.41 9.50
C VAL A 35 -13.71 -16.87 9.05
N CYS A 36 -14.11 -17.17 7.82
CA CYS A 36 -14.07 -18.55 7.32
C CYS A 36 -12.67 -19.15 7.28
N LEU A 37 -11.62 -18.31 7.33
CA LEU A 37 -10.26 -18.83 7.37
C LEU A 37 -9.89 -19.44 8.72
N GLY A 38 -10.68 -19.15 9.77
CA GLY A 38 -10.53 -19.81 11.07
C GLY A 38 -9.09 -19.76 11.61
N PRO A 39 -8.54 -20.95 11.97
CA PRO A 39 -7.21 -20.97 12.56
C PRO A 39 -6.11 -20.39 11.69
N LEU A 40 -6.36 -20.27 10.38
CA LEU A 40 -5.36 -19.73 9.46
C LEU A 40 -5.20 -18.22 9.62
N LEU A 41 -6.15 -17.56 10.28
CA LEU A 41 -6.10 -16.11 10.47
C LEU A 41 -4.83 -15.65 11.18
N LYS A 42 -4.33 -16.45 12.14
CA LYS A 42 -3.15 -16.03 12.88
C LYS A 42 -1.92 -15.90 11.97
N HIS A 43 -1.81 -16.75 10.97
CA HIS A 43 -0.67 -16.69 10.05
C HIS A 43 -0.70 -15.43 9.19
N ILE A 44 -1.90 -15.03 8.79
CA ILE A 44 -2.06 -13.80 8.01
C ILE A 44 -1.76 -12.58 8.89
N VAL A 45 -2.28 -12.57 10.11
CA VAL A 45 -2.05 -11.47 11.04
C VAL A 45 -0.55 -11.36 11.38
N LEU A 46 0.13 -12.50 11.52
CA LEU A 46 1.55 -12.53 11.84
C LEU A 46 2.44 -12.27 10.63
N GLN A 47 1.85 -12.13 9.45
CA GLN A 47 2.63 -11.90 8.22
C GLN A 47 3.55 -13.08 7.91
N ASP A 48 3.00 -14.29 8.05
CA ASP A 48 3.71 -15.50 7.65
C ASP A 48 3.70 -15.54 6.12
N LEU A 49 4.78 -15.08 5.51
CA LEU A 49 4.81 -14.90 4.05
C LEU A 49 4.71 -16.21 3.29
N ASP A 50 5.32 -17.29 3.80
CA ASP A 50 5.20 -18.58 3.13
C ASP A 50 3.76 -19.03 3.09
N PHE A 51 3.08 -18.93 4.25
CA PHE A 51 1.68 -19.31 4.33
C PHE A 51 0.81 -18.40 3.47
N ILE A 52 1.05 -17.09 3.50
CA ILE A 52 0.29 -16.14 2.71
C ILE A 52 0.47 -16.43 1.22
N GLN A 53 1.68 -16.76 0.80
CA GLN A 53 1.94 -17.10 -0.60
C GLN A 53 1.19 -18.35 -1.01
N ILE A 54 1.19 -19.38 -0.15
CA ILE A 54 0.46 -20.62 -0.42
C ILE A 54 -1.04 -20.34 -0.52
N LEU A 55 -1.58 -19.63 0.47
CA LEU A 55 -3.00 -19.30 0.50
C LEU A 55 -3.40 -18.49 -0.75
N THR A 56 -2.61 -17.49 -1.07
CA THR A 56 -2.87 -16.63 -2.23
C THR A 56 -2.82 -17.44 -3.52
N THR A 57 -1.83 -18.32 -3.64
CA THR A 57 -1.69 -19.17 -4.82
C THR A 57 -2.90 -20.08 -4.99
N VAL A 58 -3.36 -20.69 -3.90
CA VAL A 58 -4.53 -21.58 -3.94
C VAL A 58 -5.77 -20.80 -4.36
N LEU A 59 -5.99 -19.64 -3.75
CA LEU A 59 -7.15 -18.81 -4.08
C LEU A 59 -7.12 -18.32 -5.54
N PHE A 60 -5.93 -17.98 -6.02
CA PHE A 60 -5.78 -17.47 -7.38
C PHE A 60 -5.84 -18.57 -8.43
N SER A 61 -5.26 -19.76 -8.14
CA SER A 61 -5.28 -20.87 -9.11
C SER A 61 -6.69 -21.32 -9.41
N THR A 62 -7.57 -21.33 -8.41
CA THR A 62 -8.97 -21.69 -8.64
C THR A 62 -9.58 -20.78 -9.68
N ARG A 63 -9.29 -19.49 -9.58
CA ARG A 63 -9.85 -18.51 -10.52
C ARG A 63 -9.20 -18.60 -11.89
N ALA A 64 -7.90 -18.81 -11.93
CA ALA A 64 -7.16 -18.91 -13.20
C ALA A 64 -7.66 -20.08 -14.03
N LEU A 65 -8.00 -21.19 -13.38
CA LEU A 65 -8.54 -22.37 -14.07
C LEU A 65 -9.89 -22.06 -14.73
N VAL A 66 -10.66 -21.16 -14.12
CA VAL A 66 -11.99 -20.82 -14.63
C VAL A 66 -11.92 -19.81 -15.78
N THR A 67 -11.08 -18.77 -15.63
CA THR A 67 -11.11 -17.62 -16.54
C THR A 67 -10.00 -17.61 -17.58
N LYS A 68 -8.88 -18.29 -17.31
CA LYS A 68 -7.68 -18.24 -18.16
C LYS A 68 -7.21 -16.81 -18.42
N ALA A 69 -7.57 -15.88 -17.51
CA ALA A 69 -7.21 -14.48 -17.67
C ALA A 69 -5.72 -14.29 -17.41
N ARG A 70 -5.06 -13.48 -18.23
CA ARG A 70 -3.67 -13.09 -18.01
C ARG A 70 -3.62 -11.65 -17.54
N PRO A 71 -2.70 -11.32 -16.64
CA PRO A 71 -2.60 -9.96 -16.17
C PRO A 71 -1.98 -9.04 -17.22
N ASP A 72 -2.46 -7.80 -17.24
CA ASP A 72 -1.86 -6.75 -18.05
C ASP A 72 -0.95 -5.95 -17.12
N LEU A 73 0.35 -6.06 -17.35
CA LEU A 73 1.34 -5.36 -16.55
C LEU A 73 1.63 -3.95 -17.05
N THR A 74 1.00 -3.55 -18.15
CA THR A 74 1.26 -2.23 -18.75
C THR A 74 1.10 -1.08 -17.77
N PRO A 75 0.04 -1.04 -16.93
CA PRO A 75 -0.06 0.06 -15.98
C PRO A 75 1.12 0.15 -15.00
N ILE A 76 1.73 -1.00 -14.69
CA ILE A 76 2.87 -1.04 -13.77
C ILE A 76 4.15 -0.62 -14.47
N THR A 77 4.38 -1.09 -15.70
CA THR A 77 5.68 -0.98 -16.35
C THR A 77 5.82 0.22 -17.27
N SER A 78 4.71 0.79 -17.74
CA SER A 78 4.77 1.91 -18.70
C SER A 78 5.31 3.17 -18.01
N PRO A 79 6.17 3.91 -18.70
CA PRO A 79 6.64 5.19 -18.13
C PRO A 79 5.52 6.21 -18.10
N LEU A 80 5.79 7.37 -17.53
CA LEU A 80 4.84 8.47 -17.53
C LEU A 80 4.44 8.79 -18.96
N LYS A 81 3.16 9.07 -19.15
CA LYS A 81 2.63 9.50 -20.44
C LYS A 81 3.42 10.71 -20.92
N LYS A 82 3.72 10.74 -22.22
CA LYS A 82 4.37 11.89 -22.82
C LYS A 82 3.52 13.14 -22.59
N GLY A 83 4.18 14.20 -22.15
CA GLY A 83 3.49 15.44 -21.82
C GLY A 83 3.01 15.56 -20.40
N SER A 84 3.15 14.50 -19.61
CA SER A 84 2.79 14.55 -18.19
C SER A 84 3.75 15.46 -17.44
N VAL A 85 3.20 16.13 -16.42
CA VAL A 85 3.99 17.00 -15.54
C VAL A 85 3.77 16.54 -14.10
N VAL A 86 4.84 16.23 -13.40
CA VAL A 86 4.77 15.87 -11.99
C VAL A 86 5.35 17.03 -11.19
N PRO A 87 4.49 17.84 -10.56
CA PRO A 87 4.99 19.01 -9.83
C PRO A 87 5.62 18.63 -8.51
N GLU A 88 6.48 19.51 -8.01
CA GLU A 88 6.99 19.37 -6.65
C GLU A 88 5.87 19.58 -5.65
N VAL A 89 6.02 18.95 -4.49
CA VAL A 89 5.09 19.13 -3.38
C VAL A 89 5.51 20.40 -2.64
N LYS A 90 4.82 21.50 -2.93
CA LYS A 90 5.19 22.82 -2.39
C LYS A 90 4.69 23.04 -0.98
N TYR A 91 3.52 22.53 -0.65
CA TYR A 91 2.81 22.87 0.58
C TYR A 91 2.70 21.70 1.54
N GLY A 92 3.60 20.72 1.39
CA GLY A 92 3.53 19.51 2.21
C GLY A 92 3.65 19.79 3.71
N ILE A 93 4.56 20.69 4.08
CA ILE A 93 4.76 21.01 5.49
C ILE A 93 3.51 21.64 6.09
N TYR A 94 2.88 22.57 5.36
CA TYR A 94 1.63 23.19 5.81
C TYR A 94 0.53 22.17 5.92
N PHE A 95 0.47 21.29 4.99
CA PHE A 95 -0.49 20.20 5.00
C PHE A 95 -0.32 19.30 6.24
N UNK A 96 0.72 18.92 6.41
CA UNK A 96 0.95 18.11 7.47
C UNK A 96 0.71 18.77 8.73
N LYS A 97 1.20 20.06 8.95
CA LYS A 97 1.01 20.85 10.18
C LYS A 97 -0.47 21.05 10.50
N GLN A 98 -1.26 21.27 9.49
CA GLN A 98 -2.69 21.45 9.67
C GLN A 98 -3.35 20.25 10.33
N LEU A 99 -2.78 19.07 10.13
CA LEU A 99 -3.27 17.83 10.73
C LEU A 99 -2.64 17.54 12.09
N GLY A 100 -1.73 18.40 12.55
CA GLY A 100 -1.08 18.23 13.83
C GLY A 100 0.26 17.55 13.77
N TYR A 101 0.89 17.50 12.61
CA TYR A 101 2.15 16.78 12.42
C TYR A 101 3.24 17.72 11.96
N ASN A 102 4.24 17.91 12.80
CA ASN A 102 5.41 18.74 12.50
C ASN A 102 6.52 17.87 11.88
N PRO A 103 7.43 18.49 11.13
CA PRO A 103 8.56 17.73 10.57
C PRO A 103 9.36 17.04 11.68
N LEU A 104 9.71 15.79 11.43
CA LEU A 104 10.49 14.96 12.34
C LEU A 104 11.95 14.97 11.93
N PHE A 105 12.85 15.12 12.88
CA PHE A 105 14.29 15.04 12.61
C PHE A 105 14.83 13.65 12.88
N GLU A 106 14.13 12.86 13.68
CA GLU A 106 14.53 11.51 14.03
C GLU A 106 13.35 10.58 13.89
N LEU A 107 13.64 9.29 13.77
CA LEU A 107 12.63 8.27 13.69
C LEU A 107 11.83 8.22 14.99
N SER A 108 10.53 8.37 14.91
CA SER A 108 9.66 8.38 16.08
C SER A 108 9.55 6.95 16.64
N ARG A 109 9.23 6.87 17.93
CA ARG A 109 9.02 5.57 18.60
C ARG A 109 7.96 4.74 17.92
N LYS A 110 6.90 5.36 17.45
CA LYS A 110 5.82 4.65 16.78
C LYS A 110 6.27 3.94 15.53
N LEU A 111 7.33 4.44 14.89
CA LEU A 111 7.84 3.87 13.64
C LEU A 111 8.94 2.86 13.85
N ARG A 112 9.66 2.95 14.98
CA ARG A 112 10.80 2.08 15.22
C ARG A 112 10.35 0.65 15.47
N PHE A 113 11.15 -0.28 14.96
CA PHE A 113 10.95 -1.70 15.20
C PHE A 113 11.17 -2.01 16.68
N THR A 114 10.26 -2.74 17.29
CA THR A 114 10.41 -3.21 18.67
C THR A 114 10.47 -4.72 18.74
N HIS A 115 9.65 -5.39 17.97
CA HIS A 115 9.61 -6.86 17.95
C HIS A 115 8.85 -7.31 16.70
N PHE A 116 9.08 -8.55 16.33
CA PHE A 116 8.29 -9.18 15.27
C PHE A 116 6.95 -9.62 15.83
N HIS A 117 5.95 -9.61 14.98
CA HIS A 117 4.60 -9.97 15.40
C HIS A 117 4.36 -11.47 15.43
N PHE A 118 5.26 -12.26 14.86
CA PHE A 118 5.12 -13.70 14.95
C PHE A 118 5.79 -14.19 16.22
N SER A 119 5.21 -15.24 16.81
CA SER A 119 5.75 -15.84 18.00
C SER A 119 6.91 -16.78 17.67
N THR A 120 7.99 -16.69 18.44
CA THR A 120 9.07 -17.65 18.33
C THR A 120 8.87 -18.85 19.26
N LYS A 121 7.72 -18.91 19.93
CA LYS A 121 7.48 -19.88 21.00
C LYS A 121 6.81 -21.17 20.55
N SER A 122 6.34 -21.28 19.34
CA SER A 122 5.60 -22.49 18.96
C SER A 122 6.20 -23.18 17.76
N GLY A 123 5.94 -24.45 17.67
CA GLY A 123 6.57 -25.41 16.81
C GLY A 123 6.92 -25.00 15.39
N PRO A 124 5.98 -24.54 14.58
CA PRO A 124 6.34 -24.16 13.21
C PRO A 124 7.29 -22.99 13.10
N ASN A 125 7.55 -22.31 14.19
CA ASN A 125 8.35 -21.08 14.16
C ASN A 125 9.85 -21.33 14.06
N GLY A 126 10.28 -22.56 14.36
CA GLY A 126 11.65 -22.94 14.07
C GLY A 126 11.93 -22.84 12.59
N HIS A 127 10.95 -23.19 11.80
CA HIS A 127 11.03 -23.05 10.34
C HIS A 127 11.09 -21.57 9.94
N ALA A 128 10.31 -20.74 10.58
CA ALA A 128 10.26 -19.32 10.25
C ALA A 128 11.60 -18.63 10.50
N LEU A 129 12.28 -19.00 11.61
CA LEU A 129 13.59 -18.46 11.90
C LEU A 129 14.64 -18.98 10.91
N SER A 130 14.52 -20.23 10.52
CA SER A 130 15.39 -20.82 9.51
C SER A 130 15.18 -20.12 8.17
N SER A 131 13.99 -19.85 7.85
CA SER A 131 13.62 -19.13 6.63
C SER A 131 14.07 -17.66 6.65
N UNK A 132 14.19 -17.10 7.69
CA UNK A 132 14.51 -15.83 7.86
C UNK A 132 15.85 -15.57 7.50
N UNK A 133 16.45 -16.29 7.83
CA UNK A 133 17.70 -16.20 7.50
C UNK A 133 17.95 -16.33 6.10
N SER A 134 17.37 -17.26 5.61
CA SER A 134 17.43 -17.48 4.17
C SER A 134 16.86 -16.28 3.40
N ASP A 135 15.73 -15.78 3.86
CA ASP A 135 15.12 -14.60 3.25
C ASP A 135 16.05 -13.40 3.32
N LEU A 136 16.69 -13.19 4.47
CA LEU A 136 17.62 -12.08 4.62
C LEU A 136 18.78 -12.18 3.63
N GLN A 137 19.30 -13.39 3.44
CA GLN A 137 20.42 -13.59 2.51
C GLN A 137 19.99 -13.36 1.07
N SER A 138 18.71 -13.56 0.78
CA SER A 138 18.18 -13.36 -0.56
C SER A 138 17.91 -11.89 -0.89
N LEU A 139 17.85 -11.04 0.13
CA LEU A 139 17.63 -9.60 -0.10
C LEU A 139 18.92 -8.91 -0.54
N SER A 140 18.80 -7.94 -1.42
CA SER A 140 19.96 -7.15 -1.83
C SER A 140 20.50 -6.39 -0.63
N LEU A 141 21.76 -6.01 -0.71
CA LEU A 141 22.36 -5.20 0.34
C LEU A 141 21.64 -3.87 0.49
N GLU A 142 21.25 -3.27 -0.62
CA GLU A 142 20.52 -1.99 -0.60
C GLU A 142 19.17 -2.14 0.08
N LEU A 143 18.47 -3.24 -0.18
CA LEU A 143 17.18 -3.46 0.44
C LEU A 143 17.32 -3.71 1.94
N ARG A 144 18.32 -4.51 2.34
CA ARG A 144 18.60 -4.74 3.76
C ARG A 144 18.90 -3.43 4.49
N GLU A 145 19.68 -2.57 3.85
CA GLU A 145 20.02 -1.27 4.47
C GLU A 145 18.76 -0.39 4.58
N ALA A 146 17.91 -0.38 3.56
CA ALA A 146 16.67 0.38 3.62
C ALA A 146 15.76 -0.11 4.74
N ILE A 147 15.65 -1.43 4.89
CA ILE A 147 14.85 -2.01 5.97
C ILE A 147 15.42 -1.58 7.33
N SER A 148 16.75 -1.60 7.46
CA SER A 148 17.40 -1.18 8.71
C SER A 148 17.15 0.28 9.03
N VAL A 149 17.18 1.14 8.00
CA VAL A 149 16.92 2.57 8.19
C VAL A 149 15.49 2.78 8.67
N MET A 150 14.53 2.09 8.08
CA MET A 150 13.13 2.24 8.50
C MET A 150 12.87 1.64 9.88
N GLY A 151 13.54 0.55 10.21
CA GLY A 151 13.29 -0.15 11.47
C GLY A 151 14.04 0.40 12.67
N GLY A 152 15.16 1.06 12.43
CA GLY A 152 15.98 1.62 13.51
C GLY A 152 17.02 0.65 14.02
N ALA A 153 17.75 1.06 15.06
CA ALA A 153 18.93 0.35 15.55
C ALA A 153 18.62 -1.08 16.00
N LYS A 154 17.48 -1.29 16.65
CA LYS A 154 17.14 -2.62 17.15
C LYS A 154 16.99 -3.61 16.01
N LEU A 155 16.34 -3.20 14.93
CA LEU A 155 16.19 -4.09 13.78
C LEU A 155 17.51 -4.27 13.05
N ARG A 156 18.30 -3.20 12.92
CA ARG A 156 19.63 -3.29 12.32
C ARG A 156 20.47 -4.33 13.05
N ASN A 157 20.49 -4.28 14.38
CA ASN A 157 21.25 -5.24 15.18
C ASN A 157 20.71 -6.66 15.00
N PHE A 158 19.40 -6.82 14.95
CA PHE A 158 18.81 -8.14 14.72
C PHE A 158 19.25 -8.70 13.37
N ILE A 159 19.21 -7.88 12.32
CA ILE A 159 19.59 -8.32 10.98
C ILE A 159 21.06 -8.72 10.94
N SER A 160 21.94 -7.93 11.55
CA SER A 160 23.38 -8.25 11.62
C SER A 160 23.60 -9.60 12.32
N THR A 161 22.96 -9.80 13.46
CA THR A 161 23.10 -11.04 14.21
C THR A 161 22.56 -12.23 13.42
N ALA A 162 21.39 -12.07 12.78
CA ALA A 162 20.79 -13.14 12.00
C ALA A 162 21.66 -13.52 10.81
N LEU A 163 22.26 -12.54 10.15
CA LEU A 163 23.14 -12.82 9.01
C LEU A 163 24.40 -13.55 9.46
N THR A 164 24.95 -13.19 10.63
CA THR A 164 26.12 -13.88 11.18
C THR A 164 25.79 -15.35 11.45
N HIS A 165 24.64 -15.61 12.09
CA HIS A 165 24.22 -16.97 12.37
C HIS A 165 23.91 -17.75 11.09
N ALA A 166 23.32 -17.11 10.11
CA ALA A 166 23.03 -17.74 8.83
C ALA A 166 24.30 -18.15 8.11
N THR A 167 25.34 -17.32 8.18
CA THR A 167 26.64 -17.65 7.59
C THR A 167 27.25 -18.89 8.21
N VAL A 168 27.14 -19.01 9.53
CA VAL A 168 27.64 -20.21 10.24
C VAL A 168 26.83 -21.44 9.82
N LEU A 169 25.51 -21.33 9.75
CA LEU A 169 24.65 -22.44 9.42
C LEU A 169 24.77 -22.88 7.95
N ASP A 170 25.18 -21.99 7.06
CA ASP A 170 25.35 -22.32 5.64
C ASP A 170 26.38 -23.43 5.44
N GLY A 171 27.29 -23.58 6.39
CA GLY A 171 28.26 -24.66 6.34
C GLY A 171 27.61 -26.04 6.57
N PHE A 172 26.41 -26.07 7.12
CA PHE A 172 25.73 -27.30 7.46
C PHE A 172 24.53 -27.61 6.59
N PHE A 173 23.91 -26.58 6.00
CA PHE A 173 22.69 -26.73 5.21
C PHE A 173 22.83 -26.04 3.88
N LYS A 174 22.50 -26.76 2.82
CA LYS A 174 22.39 -26.15 1.51
C LYS A 174 21.12 -25.28 1.48
N ARG A 175 21.28 -24.03 1.12
CA ARG A 175 20.15 -23.13 1.00
C ARG A 175 20.07 -22.59 -0.41
N THR A 176 18.88 -22.68 -0.98
CA THR A 176 18.60 -22.10 -2.28
C THR A 176 18.04 -20.70 -2.04
N PRO A 177 18.68 -19.66 -2.58
CA PRO A 177 18.12 -18.32 -2.42
C PRO A 177 16.68 -18.28 -2.94
N GLY A 178 15.78 -17.82 -2.09
CA GLY A 178 14.38 -17.74 -2.44
C GLY A 178 14.06 -16.47 -3.19
N ILE A 179 12.91 -16.50 -3.86
CA ILE A 179 12.35 -15.29 -4.45
C ILE A 179 11.52 -14.62 -3.37
N THR A 180 11.93 -13.42 -2.99
CA THR A 180 11.30 -12.74 -1.86
C THR A 180 10.26 -11.71 -2.30
N ARG A 181 10.25 -11.33 -3.57
CA ARG A 181 9.34 -10.31 -4.08
C ARG A 181 8.72 -10.82 -5.37
N LYS A 182 7.40 -10.94 -5.37
CA LYS A 182 6.65 -11.52 -6.50
C LYS A 182 5.41 -10.70 -6.79
N LEU A 183 4.94 -10.81 -8.02
CA LEU A 183 3.61 -10.32 -8.37
C LEU A 183 2.67 -11.50 -8.49
N ALA A 184 1.46 -11.34 -7.97
CA ALA A 184 0.36 -12.27 -8.15
C ALA A 184 -0.78 -11.52 -8.80
N PHE A 185 -1.74 -12.23 -9.36
CA PHE A 185 -2.86 -11.57 -10.01
C PHE A 185 -4.15 -12.32 -9.77
N PHE A 186 -5.25 -11.60 -9.89
CA PHE A 186 -6.57 -12.20 -9.82
C PHE A 186 -7.55 -11.35 -10.63
N PRO A 187 -8.60 -11.97 -11.19
CA PRO A 187 -9.61 -11.20 -11.91
C PRO A 187 -10.51 -10.44 -10.95
N ASP A 188 -10.88 -9.23 -11.31
CA ASP A 188 -11.82 -8.47 -10.51
C ASP A 188 -13.24 -8.65 -11.02
N LYS A 189 -14.19 -7.87 -10.50
CA LYS A 189 -15.61 -8.00 -10.83
C LYS A 189 -15.89 -7.72 -12.29
N GLU A 190 -15.09 -6.89 -12.92
CA GLU A 190 -15.33 -6.45 -14.29
C GLU A 190 -14.57 -7.27 -15.32
N GLY A 191 -13.96 -8.36 -14.88
CA GLY A 191 -13.19 -9.22 -15.78
C GLY A 191 -11.76 -8.78 -16.01
N LYS A 192 -11.36 -7.64 -15.45
CA LYS A 192 -9.98 -7.20 -15.54
C LYS A 192 -9.16 -7.92 -14.48
N THR A 193 -7.87 -8.07 -14.73
CA THR A 193 -6.98 -8.67 -13.74
C THR A 193 -6.37 -7.57 -12.87
N ARG A 194 -6.35 -7.83 -11.57
CA ARG A 194 -5.61 -6.98 -10.64
C ARG A 194 -4.31 -7.65 -10.29
N VAL A 195 -3.25 -6.87 -10.22
CA VAL A 195 -1.93 -7.36 -9.87
C VAL A 195 -1.59 -6.90 -8.46
N ILE A 196 -1.09 -7.83 -7.66
CA ILE A 196 -0.73 -7.57 -6.27
C ILE A 196 0.73 -7.90 -6.07
N ALA A 197 1.42 -7.02 -5.37
CA ALA A 197 2.82 -7.24 -5.02
C ALA A 197 2.90 -7.96 -3.69
N LEU A 198 3.70 -9.02 -3.66
CA LEU A 198 4.00 -9.77 -2.44
C LEU A 198 5.44 -9.47 -2.06
N GLY A 199 5.64 -8.92 -0.89
CA GLY A 199 6.97 -8.53 -0.42
C GLY A 199 7.50 -9.48 0.63
N ASP A 200 8.78 -9.33 0.91
CA ASP A 200 9.43 -10.13 1.93
C ASP A 200 8.93 -9.74 3.33
N TYR A 201 9.14 -10.64 4.26
CA TYR A 201 8.66 -10.44 5.63
C TYR A 201 9.26 -9.20 6.28
N PHE A 202 10.55 -8.95 6.05
CA PHE A 202 11.24 -7.85 6.72
C PHE A 202 10.78 -6.50 6.19
N SER A 203 10.62 -6.39 4.87
CA SER A 203 10.04 -5.18 4.29
C SER A 203 8.65 -4.92 4.86
N GLN A 204 7.81 -5.95 4.87
CA GLN A 204 6.44 -5.80 5.36
C GLN A 204 6.41 -5.41 6.84
N THR A 205 7.36 -5.91 7.63
CA THR A 205 7.43 -5.57 9.04
C THR A 205 7.62 -4.07 9.26
N VAL A 206 8.57 -3.46 8.55
CA VAL A 206 8.82 -2.03 8.73
C VAL A 206 7.75 -1.19 8.05
N LEU A 207 7.22 -1.65 6.91
CA LEU A 207 6.16 -0.92 6.23
C LEU A 207 4.86 -0.93 7.04
N ARG A 208 4.62 -1.98 7.82
CA ARG A 208 3.42 -2.09 8.63
C ARG A 208 3.36 -0.98 9.68
N ARG A 209 4.50 -0.63 10.28
CA ARG A 209 4.56 0.48 11.24
C ARG A 209 4.11 1.79 10.59
N LEU A 210 4.65 2.06 9.41
CA LEU A 210 4.28 3.26 8.67
C LEU A 210 2.80 3.22 8.28
N HIS A 211 2.33 2.07 7.87
CA HIS A 211 0.94 1.86 7.48
C HIS A 211 -0.02 2.32 8.58
N PHE A 212 0.18 1.86 9.80
CA PHE A 212 -0.70 2.24 10.90
C PHE A 212 -0.53 3.70 11.29
N TYR A 213 0.69 4.20 11.22
CA TYR A 213 0.94 5.62 11.49
C TYR A 213 0.14 6.49 10.51
N LEU A 214 0.20 6.16 9.23
CA LEU A 214 -0.50 6.93 8.22
C LEU A 214 -2.01 6.82 8.34
N PHE A 215 -2.52 5.67 8.77
CA PHE A 215 -3.95 5.56 9.04
C PHE A 215 -4.39 6.51 10.15
N ASP A 216 -3.56 6.67 11.17
CA ASP A 216 -3.88 7.64 12.22
C ASP A 216 -3.91 9.06 11.67
N VAL A 217 -3.01 9.37 10.74
CA VAL A 217 -3.03 10.68 10.08
C VAL A 217 -4.34 10.86 9.28
N LEU A 218 -4.73 9.83 8.52
CA LEU A 218 -5.94 9.90 7.71
C LEU A 218 -7.19 10.13 8.56
N ARG A 219 -7.23 9.60 9.77
CA ARG A 219 -8.38 9.79 10.65
C ARG A 219 -8.62 11.25 11.00
N LYS A 220 -7.61 12.08 10.86
CA LYS A 220 -7.72 13.51 11.18
C LYS A 220 -8.24 14.34 10.01
N ILE A 221 -8.42 13.74 8.85
CA ILE A 221 -8.89 14.45 7.66
C ILE A 221 -10.41 14.29 7.56
N PRO A 222 -11.17 15.40 7.63
CA PRO A 222 -12.64 15.28 7.62
C PRO A 222 -13.20 14.58 6.39
N GLN A 223 -12.57 14.75 5.24
CA GLN A 223 -13.07 14.20 3.99
C GLN A 223 -12.63 12.76 3.73
N ASP A 224 -11.87 12.17 4.66
CA ASP A 224 -11.45 10.80 4.48
C ASP A 224 -12.53 9.85 4.99
N CYS A 225 -13.01 8.98 4.11
CA CYS A 225 -14.05 8.01 4.45
C CYS A 225 -13.51 6.59 4.51
N THR A 226 -12.19 6.44 4.64
CA THR A 226 -11.54 5.13 4.67
C THR A 226 -12.07 4.25 5.79
N PHE A 227 -12.24 4.83 6.99
CA PHE A 227 -12.63 4.06 8.17
C PHE A 227 -14.10 4.19 8.54
N ASP A 228 -14.75 5.25 8.08
CA ASP A 228 -16.12 5.53 8.50
C ASP A 228 -16.94 5.87 7.26
N GLN A 229 -17.60 4.87 6.71
CA GLN A 229 -18.43 5.06 5.52
C GLN A 229 -19.71 5.83 5.84
N GLY A 230 -20.14 5.82 7.10
CA GLY A 230 -21.26 6.64 7.54
C GLY A 230 -20.99 8.12 7.47
N LYS A 231 -19.72 8.50 7.68
CA LYS A 231 -19.25 9.87 7.56
C LYS A 231 -19.49 10.41 6.15
N PHE A 232 -19.42 9.56 5.17
CA PHE A 232 -19.66 9.91 3.79
C PHE A 232 -21.04 10.52 3.58
N LYS A 233 -22.07 9.91 4.16
CA LYS A 233 -23.44 10.42 4.03
C LYS A 233 -23.57 11.82 4.60
N GLU A 234 -22.90 12.06 5.72
CA GLU A 234 -22.94 13.37 6.36
C GLU A 234 -22.26 14.43 5.52
N LEU A 235 -21.12 14.05 4.94
CA LEU A 235 -20.34 14.98 4.10
C LEU A 235 -21.14 15.46 2.88
N ILE A 236 -21.88 14.57 2.24
CA ILE A 236 -22.50 14.86 0.95
C ILE A 236 -23.94 15.36 1.03
N LYS A 237 -24.53 15.40 2.23
CA LYS A 237 -25.97 15.62 2.36
C LYS A 237 -26.44 16.96 1.79
N ASP A 238 -25.61 17.99 1.80
CA ASP A 238 -26.00 19.32 1.32
C ASP A 238 -25.44 19.65 -0.07
N TRP A 239 -24.79 18.70 -0.71
CA TRP A 239 -24.21 18.95 -2.03
C TRP A 239 -25.32 19.05 -3.09
N LYS A 240 -25.16 20.02 -3.98
CA LYS A 240 -26.10 20.23 -5.09
C LYS A 240 -25.59 19.60 -6.39
N VAL A 241 -24.30 19.35 -6.48
CA VAL A 241 -23.69 18.77 -7.68
C VAL A 241 -22.73 17.67 -7.22
N PHE A 242 -22.61 16.62 -8.03
CA PHE A 242 -21.75 15.50 -7.73
C PHE A 242 -20.88 15.17 -8.92
N TYR A 243 -19.57 15.18 -8.71
CA TYR A 243 -18.63 14.59 -9.65
C TYR A 243 -18.18 13.27 -9.05
N SER A 244 -18.45 12.19 -9.74
CA SER A 244 -17.92 10.88 -9.35
C SER A 244 -16.77 10.60 -10.30
N VAL A 245 -15.56 10.50 -9.77
CA VAL A 245 -14.36 10.40 -10.60
C VAL A 245 -13.74 9.02 -10.37
N ASP A 246 -13.47 8.33 -11.46
CA ASP A 246 -12.86 7.02 -11.45
C ASP A 246 -11.48 7.13 -12.09
N LEU A 247 -10.45 6.79 -11.31
CA LEU A 247 -9.07 6.82 -11.77
C LEU A 247 -8.68 5.44 -12.29
N SER A 248 -8.16 5.39 -13.50
CA SER A 248 -7.74 4.14 -14.09
C SER A 248 -6.40 3.71 -13.50
N SER A 249 -6.36 2.51 -12.89
CA SER A 249 -5.16 1.95 -12.29
C SER A 249 -4.51 2.95 -11.32
N ALA A 250 -5.30 3.40 -10.36
CA ALA A 250 -4.92 4.53 -9.51
C ALA A 250 -3.56 4.36 -8.83
N THR A 251 -3.33 3.22 -8.14
CA THR A 251 -2.07 3.03 -7.43
C THR A 251 -0.89 2.82 -8.37
N ASP A 252 -1.13 2.23 -9.53
CA ASP A 252 -0.06 1.98 -10.51
C ASP A 252 0.37 3.26 -11.21
N ARG A 253 -0.52 4.25 -11.34
CA ARG A 253 -0.27 5.42 -12.19
C ARG A 253 -0.16 6.73 -11.43
N PHE A 254 -0.46 6.76 -10.15
CA PHE A 254 -0.26 7.97 -9.35
C PHE A 254 1.23 8.10 -9.05
N PRO A 255 1.88 9.20 -9.48
CA PRO A 255 3.35 9.28 -9.38
C PRO A 255 3.85 9.19 -7.95
N ILE A 256 4.76 8.26 -7.72
CA ILE A 256 5.32 8.07 -6.40
C ILE A 256 6.09 9.31 -5.92
N GLN A 257 6.56 10.15 -6.84
CA GLN A 257 7.25 11.38 -6.45
C GLN A 257 6.36 12.29 -5.61
N ILE A 258 5.06 12.31 -5.91
CA ILE A 258 4.13 13.12 -5.11
C ILE A 258 3.97 12.50 -3.73
N ILE A 259 3.84 11.18 -3.67
CA ILE A 259 3.72 10.49 -2.39
C ILE A 259 4.96 10.74 -1.55
N SER A 260 6.15 10.53 -2.14
CA SER A 260 7.41 10.79 -1.45
C SER A 260 7.51 12.23 -0.97
N GLY A 261 7.09 13.18 -1.81
CA GLY A 261 7.12 14.58 -1.45
C GLY A 261 6.26 14.89 -0.24
N VAL A 262 5.08 14.29 -0.17
CA VAL A 262 4.21 14.48 0.99
C VAL A 262 4.84 13.85 2.22
N LEU A 263 5.39 12.65 2.10
CA LEU A 263 6.03 11.98 3.23
C LEU A 263 7.24 12.77 3.71
N ARG A 264 8.02 13.35 2.81
CA ARG A 264 9.21 14.14 3.18
C ARG A 264 8.85 15.39 3.99
N ALA A 265 7.61 15.84 3.88
CA ALA A 265 7.17 17.00 4.65
C ALA A 265 7.09 16.70 6.15
N HIS A 266 7.03 15.42 6.51
CA HIS A 266 6.90 15.02 7.91
C HIS A 266 8.02 14.12 8.38
N PHE A 267 8.40 13.11 7.58
CA PHE A 267 9.39 12.11 7.97
C PHE A 267 10.79 12.53 7.56
N PRO A 268 11.83 12.04 8.27
CA PRO A 268 13.20 12.35 7.87
C PRO A 268 13.49 11.88 6.45
N ALA A 269 14.34 12.61 5.74
CA ALA A 269 14.62 12.31 4.33
C ALA A 269 15.17 10.89 4.16
N LYS A 270 16.06 10.45 5.05
CA LYS A 270 16.61 9.09 4.95
C LYS A 270 15.54 8.02 5.08
N TYR A 271 14.55 8.27 5.93
CA TYR A 271 13.44 7.34 6.12
C TYR A 271 12.63 7.22 4.83
N VAL A 272 12.32 8.35 4.20
CA VAL A 272 11.53 8.34 2.96
C VAL A 272 12.34 7.73 1.81
N ASP A 273 13.64 8.00 1.74
CA ASP A 273 14.49 7.36 0.73
C ASP A 273 14.46 5.84 0.89
N ALA A 274 14.54 5.36 2.14
CA ALA A 274 14.48 3.92 2.42
C ALA A 274 13.12 3.36 2.04
N TRP A 275 12.04 4.06 2.39
CA TRP A 275 10.69 3.66 2.02
C TRP A 275 10.54 3.52 0.50
N GLU A 276 11.03 4.51 -0.22
CA GLU A 276 10.93 4.50 -1.68
C GLU A 276 11.70 3.33 -2.28
N ARG A 277 12.89 3.03 -1.74
CA ARG A 277 13.65 1.87 -2.19
C ARG A 277 12.88 0.58 -1.98
N ILE A 278 12.30 0.42 -0.80
CA ILE A 278 11.55 -0.79 -0.51
C ILE A 278 10.33 -0.90 -1.42
N MET A 279 9.64 0.21 -1.66
CA MET A 279 8.42 0.15 -2.45
C MET A 279 8.68 -0.11 -3.93
N VAL A 280 9.62 0.64 -4.54
CA VAL A 280 9.67 0.64 -6.01
C VAL A 280 11.06 0.47 -6.61
N LYS A 281 12.14 0.44 -5.83
CA LYS A 281 13.48 0.37 -6.41
C LYS A 281 14.01 -1.04 -6.58
N GLU A 282 13.32 -2.01 -6.01
CA GLU A 282 13.69 -3.42 -6.13
C GLU A 282 12.64 -4.14 -6.96
N PRO A 283 13.08 -5.00 -7.87
CA PRO A 283 12.11 -5.64 -8.77
C PRO A 283 11.30 -6.73 -8.10
N PHE A 284 10.14 -7.00 -8.68
CA PHE A 284 9.29 -8.13 -8.33
C PHE A 284 9.40 -9.16 -9.44
N ARG A 285 9.35 -10.44 -9.09
CA ARG A 285 9.40 -11.52 -10.08
C ARG A 285 7.99 -11.84 -10.55
N PHE A 286 7.87 -12.03 -11.85
CA PHE A 286 6.62 -12.49 -12.44
C PHE A 286 6.93 -13.31 -13.70
N SER A 287 6.52 -14.58 -13.70
CA SER A 287 6.76 -15.49 -14.83
C SER A 287 8.21 -15.49 -15.28
N GLY A 288 9.12 -15.55 -14.30
CA GLY A 288 10.55 -15.61 -14.57
C GLY A 288 11.19 -14.30 -14.98
N LYS A 289 10.45 -13.22 -14.99
CA LYS A 289 10.95 -11.90 -15.38
C LYS A 289 10.97 -10.96 -14.17
N SER A 290 11.84 -9.95 -14.26
CA SER A 290 11.91 -8.88 -13.25
C SER A 290 11.02 -7.73 -13.70
N VAL A 291 10.17 -7.25 -12.79
CA VAL A 291 9.22 -6.19 -13.08
C VAL A 291 9.44 -5.04 -12.09
N LEU A 292 9.59 -3.83 -12.61
CA LEU A 292 9.71 -2.62 -11.79
C LEU A 292 8.51 -1.72 -12.01
N TYR A 293 8.03 -1.14 -10.91
CA TYR A 293 7.00 -0.10 -10.98
C TYR A 293 7.65 1.16 -11.53
N SER A 294 7.12 1.68 -12.62
CA SER A 294 7.74 2.82 -13.30
C SER A 294 7.19 4.15 -12.81
N VAL A 295 5.93 4.20 -12.38
CA VAL A 295 5.28 5.46 -12.02
C VAL A 295 4.74 5.42 -10.59
N GLY A 296 3.91 4.43 -10.29
CA GLY A 296 3.19 4.38 -9.03
C GLY A 296 3.84 3.50 -7.99
N ASN A 297 3.01 2.89 -7.15
CA ASN A 297 3.51 2.04 -6.09
C ASN A 297 2.76 0.71 -6.05
N PRO A 298 3.35 -0.30 -5.38
CA PRO A 298 2.82 -1.66 -5.48
C PRO A 298 1.70 -1.92 -4.48
N MET A 299 0.49 -2.14 -5.00
CA MET A 299 -0.61 -2.60 -4.18
C MET A 299 -0.26 -3.98 -3.62
N GLY A 300 -0.37 -4.13 -2.32
CA GLY A 300 -0.03 -5.36 -1.62
C GLY A 300 1.05 -5.19 -0.59
N LEU A 301 1.92 -4.19 -0.75
CA LEU A 301 2.85 -3.84 0.31
C LEU A 301 2.15 -2.92 1.29
N TYR A 302 2.45 -3.12 2.57
CA TYR A 302 1.93 -2.21 3.58
C TYR A 302 2.34 -0.78 3.23
N SER A 303 1.49 0.15 3.57
CA SER A 303 1.61 1.58 3.33
C SER A 303 1.29 2.01 1.91
N SER A 304 1.03 1.09 1.03
CA SER A 304 0.61 1.46 -0.33
C SER A 304 -0.70 2.27 -0.33
N UNK A 305 -1.58 1.90 0.28
CA UNK A 305 -2.81 2.50 0.34
C UNK A 305 -2.85 3.72 1.04
N SER A 306 -2.29 3.53 2.21
CA SER A 306 -2.37 4.70 3.10
C SER A 306 -1.56 5.87 2.57
N SER A 307 -0.39 5.62 2.02
CA SER A 307 0.42 6.72 1.51
C SER A 307 -0.18 7.35 0.25
N PHE A 308 -0.73 6.52 -0.61
CA PHE A 308 -1.44 7.04 -1.79
C PHE A 308 -2.62 7.91 -1.36
N THR A 309 -3.42 7.44 -0.41
CA THR A 309 -4.59 8.18 0.04
C THR A 309 -4.19 9.52 0.66
N LEU A 310 -3.13 9.51 1.46
CA LEU A 310 -2.64 10.77 2.05
C LEU A 310 -2.21 11.75 0.95
N ALA A 311 -1.46 11.28 -0.03
CA ALA A 311 -1.04 12.13 -1.13
C ALA A 311 -2.23 12.61 -1.96
N HIS A 312 -3.26 11.78 -2.08
CA HIS A 312 -4.48 12.15 -2.77
C HIS A 312 -5.16 13.32 -2.07
N HIS A 313 -5.25 13.25 -0.73
CA HIS A 313 -5.77 14.38 0.04
C HIS A 313 -4.92 15.63 -0.15
N TYR A 314 -3.61 15.45 -0.26
CA TYR A 314 -2.72 16.58 -0.49
C TYR A 314 -3.07 17.33 -1.79
N LEU A 315 -3.47 16.61 -2.83
CA LEU A 315 -3.89 17.28 -4.07
C LEU A 315 -5.06 18.21 -3.79
N PHE A 316 -6.02 17.80 -2.96
CA PHE A 316 -7.14 18.66 -2.61
C PHE A 316 -6.70 19.85 -1.73
N PHE A 317 -5.71 19.64 -0.88
CA PHE A 317 -5.13 20.73 -0.12
C PHE A 317 -4.55 21.79 -1.05
N GLU A 318 -3.84 21.35 -2.09
CA GLU A 318 -3.28 22.26 -3.08
C GLU A 318 -4.38 23.03 -3.82
N ILE A 319 -5.44 22.30 -4.19
CA ILE A 319 -6.59 22.93 -4.85
C ILE A 319 -7.21 23.99 -3.95
N ALA A 320 -7.40 23.65 -2.68
CA ALA A 320 -7.96 24.60 -1.71
C ALA A 320 -7.13 25.88 -1.62
N ARG A 321 -5.81 25.73 -1.58
CA ARG A 321 -4.93 26.90 -1.52
C ARG A 321 -5.03 27.75 -2.79
N GLU A 322 -5.06 27.12 -3.94
CA GLU A 322 -5.18 27.85 -5.21
C GLU A 322 -6.49 28.61 -5.31
N LEU A 323 -7.55 28.04 -4.74
CA LEU A 323 -8.88 28.67 -4.77
C LEU A 323 -9.12 29.61 -3.59
N GLY A 324 -8.19 29.70 -2.65
CA GLY A 324 -8.35 30.53 -1.47
C GLY A 324 -9.45 30.03 -0.55
N ARG A 325 -9.65 28.72 -0.47
CA ARG A 325 -10.71 28.09 0.32
C ARG A 325 -10.09 27.19 1.39
N PRO A 326 -10.75 27.07 2.56
CA PRO A 326 -10.20 26.18 3.61
C PRO A 326 -10.33 24.70 3.26
N UNK A 327 -9.45 23.92 3.55
CA UNK A 327 -9.40 22.62 3.29
C UNK A 327 -10.37 21.83 3.95
N ARG A 328 -10.50 22.21 5.28
CA ARG A 328 -11.37 21.43 6.16
C ARG A 328 -12.79 21.30 5.66
N THR A 329 -13.26 22.31 4.98
CA THR A 329 -14.64 22.32 4.47
C THR A 329 -14.71 22.17 2.96
N LEU A 330 -13.62 21.89 2.30
CA LEU A 330 -13.64 21.70 0.85
C LEU A 330 -14.57 20.52 0.51
N PRO A 331 -15.49 20.70 -0.42
CA PRO A 331 -16.50 19.66 -0.68
C PRO A 331 -15.96 18.53 -1.56
N TYR A 332 -15.34 17.58 -0.93
CA TYR A 332 -14.92 16.34 -1.58
C TYR A 332 -14.94 15.22 -0.54
N ALA A 333 -14.88 13.97 -1.01
CA ALA A 333 -14.79 12.80 -0.16
C ALA A 333 -13.94 11.76 -0.86
N LEU A 334 -13.06 11.11 -0.10
CA LEU A 334 -12.24 10.01 -0.61
C LEU A 334 -12.60 8.74 0.12
N LEU A 335 -12.87 7.69 -0.65
CA LEU A 335 -13.15 6.36 -0.12
C LEU A 335 -12.35 5.36 -0.95
N GLY A 336 -11.12 5.05 -0.51
CA GLY A 336 -10.23 4.25 -1.31
C GLY A 336 -9.88 4.97 -2.61
N ASP A 337 -10.16 4.30 -3.73
CA ASP A 337 -9.95 4.89 -5.07
C ASP A 337 -11.10 5.76 -5.52
N ASP A 338 -12.20 5.73 -4.79
CA ASP A 338 -13.39 6.47 -5.18
C ASP A 338 -13.29 7.93 -4.76
N VAL A 339 -13.55 8.81 -5.70
CA VAL A 339 -13.45 10.25 -5.50
C VAL A 339 -14.80 10.87 -5.78
N LEU A 340 -15.33 11.60 -4.80
CA LEU A 340 -16.56 12.37 -4.99
C LEU A 340 -16.27 13.83 -4.71
N ILE A 341 -16.77 14.70 -5.57
CA ILE A 341 -16.55 16.13 -5.43
C ILE A 341 -17.89 16.83 -5.58
N GLY A 342 -18.18 17.73 -4.63
CA GLY A 342 -19.47 18.42 -4.57
C GLY A 342 -19.42 19.88 -4.95
N ASP A 343 -18.55 20.25 -5.88
CA ASP A 343 -18.33 21.65 -6.23
C ASP A 343 -17.73 21.71 -7.64
N ASP A 344 -18.31 22.55 -8.49
CA ASP A 344 -17.85 22.65 -9.89
C ASP A 344 -16.41 23.13 -10.00
N GLU A 345 -16.05 24.13 -9.23
CA GLU A 345 -14.71 24.72 -9.30
C GLU A 345 -13.65 23.69 -8.87
N VAL A 346 -13.91 23.02 -7.75
CA VAL A 346 -13.01 21.99 -7.25
C VAL A 346 -12.94 20.81 -8.24
N GLY A 347 -14.10 20.42 -8.77
CA GLY A 347 -14.15 19.30 -9.71
C GLY A 347 -13.33 19.55 -10.96
N LYS A 348 -13.49 20.73 -11.55
CA LYS A 348 -12.76 21.08 -12.77
C LYS A 348 -11.25 21.15 -12.51
N ARG A 349 -10.87 21.73 -11.37
CA ARG A 349 -9.45 21.84 -11.04
C ARG A 349 -8.84 20.46 -10.78
N TYR A 350 -9.58 19.61 -10.07
CA TYR A 350 -9.10 18.25 -9.80
C TYR A 350 -8.91 17.46 -11.10
N MET A 351 -9.89 17.52 -12.00
CA MET A 351 -9.80 16.81 -13.28
C MET A 351 -8.59 17.27 -14.08
N SER A 352 -8.37 18.58 -14.12
CA SER A 352 -7.23 19.15 -14.82
C SER A 352 -5.91 18.65 -14.21
N MET A 353 -5.85 18.63 -12.87
CA MET A 353 -4.66 18.23 -12.16
C MET A 353 -4.30 16.78 -12.43
N VAL A 354 -5.26 15.86 -12.29
CA VAL A 354 -4.95 14.45 -12.48
C VAL A 354 -4.66 14.11 -13.94
N LYS A 355 -5.29 14.79 -14.88
CA LYS A 355 -4.97 14.61 -16.30
C LYS A 355 -3.54 15.05 -16.58
N SER A 356 -3.09 16.14 -15.97
CA SER A 356 -1.72 16.62 -16.20
C SER A 356 -0.68 15.67 -15.59
N LEU A 357 -1.08 14.87 -14.58
CA LEU A 357 -0.21 13.84 -14.04
C LEU A 357 -0.14 12.60 -14.94
N GLY A 358 -0.92 12.55 -15.98
CA GLY A 358 -0.93 11.42 -16.90
C GLY A 358 -1.86 10.30 -16.49
N ILE A 359 -2.75 10.54 -15.53
CA ILE A 359 -3.70 9.52 -15.08
C ILE A 359 -4.95 9.59 -15.93
N GLU A 360 -5.36 8.44 -16.47
CA GLU A 360 -6.61 8.34 -17.21
C GLU A 360 -7.77 8.36 -16.23
N VAL A 361 -8.76 9.18 -16.52
CA VAL A 361 -9.90 9.34 -15.65
C VAL A 361 -11.19 9.30 -16.44
N SER A 362 -12.26 8.85 -15.78
CA SER A 362 -13.62 9.03 -16.29
C SER A 362 -14.43 9.70 -15.19
N GLU A 363 -15.35 10.55 -15.59
CA GLU A 363 -16.17 11.23 -14.62
C GLU A 363 -17.63 11.10 -14.97
N LEU A 364 -18.47 11.05 -13.96
CA LEU A 364 -19.91 11.15 -14.08
C LEU A 364 -20.35 12.33 -13.23
N LYS A 365 -20.95 13.33 -13.87
CA LYS A 365 -21.45 14.50 -13.16
C LYS A 365 -22.97 14.43 -13.10
N THR A 366 -23.51 14.61 -11.89
CA THR A 366 -24.96 14.66 -11.69
C THR A 366 -25.32 15.88 -10.83
N HIS A 367 -26.58 16.29 -10.91
CA HIS A 367 -27.08 17.43 -10.16
C HIS A 367 -28.06 17.02 -9.10
#